data_08d547441a52b9cbdf851be48fc5d5c4
#
_entry.id   08d547441a52b9cbdf851be48fc5d5c4
#
_cell.length_a   1.000
_cell.length_b   1.000
_cell.length_c   1.000
_cell.angle_alpha   90.00
_cell.angle_beta   90.00
_cell.angle_gamma   90.00
#
_symmetry.space_group_name_H-M   'P 1'
#
loop_
_entity.id
_entity.type
_entity.pdbx_description
1 polymer ?
#
loop_
_entity_poly.entity_id
_entity_poly.type
_entity_poly.pdbx_seq_one_letter_code
_entity_poly.pdbx_strand_id
1 'polypeptide(L)'
;MDQTQTFPKGCPGQGEKMDAWLQEYDEPLDRLMAQKSALCSPDHSECRLAKTMRFAKECGFHKLGLAFCDTLDEQGRQIDAILRRNGFQVESVRCKVGHIDRCTIGVPSAQKAMCNPIAQAELLNEAGTELNIIVGLCVGHDALFIRHSKEPVTVLAAKDHVYNNAPLECLKDMQPCLPGFLTLTEQNRTAEDSLCGAIQAVEDISRRNVSERKIV
;
A
#
# COMPACT_ATOMS: atom_id res chain seq x y z
N MET A 1 -3.91 35.65 -6.33
CA MET A 1 -3.60 34.79 -5.18
C MET A 1 -2.15 34.38 -5.32
N ASP A 2 -1.30 35.09 -4.59
CA ASP A 2 0.15 34.86 -4.64
C ASP A 2 0.48 33.70 -3.69
N GLN A 3 0.58 32.49 -4.23
CA GLN A 3 1.07 31.32 -3.49
C GLN A 3 2.52 31.09 -3.88
N THR A 4 3.42 31.93 -3.39
CA THR A 4 4.82 31.59 -3.32
C THR A 4 4.98 30.47 -2.28
N GLN A 5 4.67 29.23 -2.66
CA GLN A 5 5.10 28.06 -1.91
C GLN A 5 6.63 28.03 -1.93
N THR A 6 7.24 28.46 -0.84
CA THR A 6 8.68 28.30 -0.64
C THR A 6 8.96 26.83 -0.37
N PHE A 7 9.40 26.10 -1.38
CA PHE A 7 9.93 24.75 -1.18
C PHE A 7 11.16 24.79 -0.26
N PRO A 8 11.36 23.78 0.59
CA PRO A 8 12.58 23.62 1.35
C PRO A 8 13.82 23.67 0.43
N LYS A 9 14.92 24.29 0.90
CA LYS A 9 16.19 24.28 0.15
C LYS A 9 16.60 22.84 -0.13
N GLY A 10 16.93 22.54 -1.40
CA GLY A 10 17.31 21.20 -1.83
C GLY A 10 16.16 20.26 -2.11
N CYS A 11 14.92 20.74 -2.17
CA CYS A 11 13.78 19.91 -2.59
C CYS A 11 14.03 19.37 -4.01
N PRO A 12 14.05 18.03 -4.22
CA PRO A 12 14.27 17.44 -5.55
C PRO A 12 13.12 17.71 -6.53
N GLY A 13 11.99 18.21 -6.04
CA GLY A 13 10.81 18.57 -6.83
C GLY A 13 10.92 19.88 -7.61
N GLN A 14 12.14 20.40 -7.83
CA GLN A 14 12.37 21.63 -8.60
C GLN A 14 13.17 21.32 -9.88
N GLY A 15 12.79 21.98 -11.00
CA GLY A 15 13.50 21.94 -12.28
C GLY A 15 12.96 20.90 -13.27
N GLU A 16 13.73 20.64 -14.34
CA GLU A 16 13.35 19.82 -15.51
C GLU A 16 12.83 18.41 -15.17
N LYS A 17 13.31 17.80 -14.07
CA LYS A 17 12.81 16.49 -13.62
C LYS A 17 11.34 16.53 -13.22
N MET A 18 10.88 17.64 -12.64
CA MET A 18 9.48 17.79 -12.25
C MET A 18 8.57 17.81 -13.47
N ASP A 19 8.99 18.49 -14.53
CA ASP A 19 8.20 18.55 -15.77
C ASP A 19 8.06 17.15 -16.40
N ALA A 20 9.13 16.34 -16.38
CA ALA A 20 9.07 14.96 -16.85
C ALA A 20 8.12 14.09 -16.01
N TRP A 21 8.16 14.22 -14.67
CA TRP A 21 7.25 13.47 -13.79
C TRP A 21 5.79 13.93 -13.92
N LEU A 22 5.54 15.19 -14.21
CA LEU A 22 4.18 15.68 -14.47
C LEU A 22 3.61 15.12 -15.78
N GLN A 23 4.46 14.81 -16.77
CA GLN A 23 4.05 14.16 -18.01
C GLN A 23 3.52 12.74 -17.80
N GLU A 24 3.95 12.02 -16.73
CA GLU A 24 3.39 10.69 -16.40
C GLU A 24 1.88 10.76 -16.13
N TYR A 25 1.36 11.92 -15.66
CA TYR A 25 -0.08 12.12 -15.51
C TYR A 25 -0.83 12.34 -16.85
N ASP A 26 -0.14 12.26 -18.00
CA ASP A 26 -0.80 12.28 -19.32
C ASP A 26 -1.40 10.90 -19.66
N GLU A 27 -0.98 9.85 -18.94
CA GLU A 27 -1.67 8.56 -18.97
C GLU A 27 -3.11 8.77 -18.41
N PRO A 28 -4.17 8.38 -19.16
CA PRO A 28 -5.55 8.73 -18.80
C PRO A 28 -6.00 8.20 -17.44
N LEU A 29 -5.59 6.97 -17.08
CA LEU A 29 -5.98 6.34 -15.82
C LEU A 29 -5.30 7.03 -14.63
N ASP A 30 -4.00 7.34 -14.74
CA ASP A 30 -3.24 8.01 -13.68
C ASP A 30 -3.78 9.42 -13.42
N ARG A 31 -4.08 10.15 -14.49
CA ARG A 31 -4.72 11.47 -14.39
C ARG A 31 -6.09 11.40 -13.73
N LEU A 32 -6.93 10.44 -14.13
CA LEU A 32 -8.26 10.23 -13.56
C LEU A 32 -8.15 9.92 -12.06
N MET A 33 -7.32 8.95 -11.69
CA MET A 33 -7.13 8.56 -10.29
C MET A 33 -6.62 9.71 -9.43
N ALA A 34 -5.64 10.48 -9.93
CA ALA A 34 -5.10 11.64 -9.21
C ALA A 34 -6.18 12.71 -8.97
N GLN A 35 -6.97 13.05 -9.98
CA GLN A 35 -8.06 14.02 -9.88
C GLN A 35 -9.13 13.55 -8.89
N LYS A 36 -9.58 12.30 -9.00
CA LYS A 36 -10.64 11.75 -8.14
C LYS A 36 -10.17 11.56 -6.70
N SER A 37 -8.92 11.16 -6.50
CA SER A 37 -8.31 11.11 -5.17
C SER A 37 -8.30 12.49 -4.49
N ALA A 38 -7.93 13.54 -5.21
CA ALA A 38 -7.94 14.91 -4.68
C ALA A 38 -9.34 15.38 -4.25
N LEU A 39 -10.39 14.95 -4.96
CA LEU A 39 -11.79 15.28 -4.62
C LEU A 39 -12.32 14.47 -3.44
N CYS A 40 -11.88 13.22 -3.27
CA CYS A 40 -12.31 12.34 -2.17
C CYS A 40 -11.56 12.58 -0.86
N SER A 41 -10.34 13.10 -0.91
CA SER A 41 -9.42 13.22 0.23
C SER A 41 -9.83 14.24 1.32
N PRO A 42 -10.39 15.42 0.99
CA PRO A 42 -10.61 16.49 1.97
C PRO A 42 -11.68 16.19 3.02
N ASP A 43 -12.58 15.24 2.78
CA ASP A 43 -13.63 14.91 3.74
C ASP A 43 -13.08 14.04 4.88
N HIS A 44 -12.96 14.64 6.05
CA HIS A 44 -12.47 13.98 7.26
C HIS A 44 -13.59 13.25 8.05
N SER A 45 -14.85 13.34 7.61
CA SER A 45 -15.99 12.66 8.26
C SER A 45 -16.13 11.20 7.83
N GLU A 46 -15.56 10.82 6.67
CA GLU A 46 -15.68 9.48 6.13
C GLU A 46 -14.50 8.59 6.51
N CYS A 47 -14.82 7.34 6.85
CA CYS A 47 -13.80 6.30 7.06
C CYS A 47 -13.15 5.86 5.73
N ARG A 48 -11.98 5.19 5.82
CA ARG A 48 -11.23 4.76 4.64
C ARG A 48 -12.04 3.85 3.70
N LEU A 49 -12.88 2.95 4.23
CA LEU A 49 -13.72 2.09 3.39
C LEU A 49 -14.73 2.91 2.56
N ALA A 50 -15.39 3.89 3.19
CA ALA A 50 -16.32 4.78 2.49
C ALA A 50 -15.61 5.60 1.40
N LYS A 51 -14.42 6.16 1.72
CA LYS A 51 -13.59 6.87 0.75
C LYS A 51 -13.14 5.97 -0.41
N THR A 52 -12.78 4.71 -0.13
CA THR A 52 -12.42 3.75 -1.18
C THR A 52 -13.59 3.49 -2.14
N MET A 53 -14.79 3.30 -1.61
CA MET A 53 -16.00 3.11 -2.43
C MET A 53 -16.32 4.36 -3.26
N ARG A 54 -16.24 5.55 -2.66
CA ARG A 54 -16.47 6.81 -3.37
C ARG A 54 -15.44 7.00 -4.48
N PHE A 55 -14.15 6.81 -4.18
CA PHE A 55 -13.08 6.87 -5.16
C PHE A 55 -13.32 5.92 -6.33
N ALA A 56 -13.65 4.65 -6.04
CA ALA A 56 -13.92 3.67 -7.09
C ALA A 56 -15.09 4.11 -7.99
N LYS A 57 -16.20 4.61 -7.41
CA LYS A 57 -17.34 5.13 -8.18
C LYS A 57 -16.97 6.34 -9.04
N GLU A 58 -16.21 7.28 -8.48
CA GLU A 58 -15.77 8.48 -9.18
C GLU A 58 -14.80 8.17 -10.34
N CYS A 59 -14.00 7.09 -10.21
CA CYS A 59 -13.16 6.58 -11.29
C CYS A 59 -13.93 5.73 -12.32
N GLY A 60 -15.20 5.39 -12.05
CA GLY A 60 -16.00 4.53 -12.91
C GLY A 60 -15.65 3.05 -12.77
N PHE A 61 -14.99 2.64 -11.69
CA PHE A 61 -14.71 1.23 -11.44
C PHE A 61 -15.97 0.50 -10.97
N HIS A 62 -16.26 -0.62 -11.59
CA HIS A 62 -17.44 -1.44 -11.32
C HIS A 62 -17.09 -2.80 -10.69
N LYS A 63 -15.93 -3.34 -11.02
CA LYS A 63 -15.47 -4.65 -10.54
C LYS A 63 -14.25 -4.51 -9.65
N LEU A 64 -14.39 -4.84 -8.37
CA LEU A 64 -13.37 -4.69 -7.35
C LEU A 64 -12.79 -6.04 -6.94
N GLY A 65 -11.48 -6.09 -6.76
CA GLY A 65 -10.78 -7.21 -6.15
C GLY A 65 -10.62 -7.00 -4.65
N LEU A 66 -10.80 -8.07 -3.87
CA LEU A 66 -10.61 -8.06 -2.43
C LEU A 66 -9.65 -9.19 -2.03
N ALA A 67 -8.40 -8.84 -1.73
CA ALA A 67 -7.38 -9.76 -1.22
C ALA A 67 -7.24 -9.61 0.29
N PHE A 68 -7.56 -10.65 1.06
CA PHE A 68 -7.54 -10.56 2.51
C PHE A 68 -6.83 -11.73 3.19
N CYS A 69 -6.35 -11.47 4.40
CA CYS A 69 -5.72 -12.49 5.22
C CYS A 69 -6.76 -13.45 5.81
N ASP A 70 -6.40 -14.72 5.91
CA ASP A 70 -7.19 -15.78 6.52
C ASP A 70 -7.62 -15.44 7.98
N THR A 71 -6.77 -14.72 8.72
CA THR A 71 -7.12 -14.28 10.09
C THR A 71 -8.15 -13.16 10.15
N LEU A 72 -8.52 -12.57 9.01
CA LEU A 72 -9.52 -11.52 8.87
C LEU A 72 -10.69 -12.00 7.98
N ASP A 73 -11.01 -13.31 8.01
CA ASP A 73 -12.06 -13.90 7.16
C ASP A 73 -13.42 -13.24 7.40
N GLU A 74 -13.78 -13.01 8.66
CA GLU A 74 -15.03 -12.35 9.01
C GLU A 74 -15.10 -10.91 8.48
N GLN A 75 -14.02 -10.13 8.70
CA GLN A 75 -13.94 -8.76 8.18
C GLN A 75 -13.94 -8.74 6.66
N GLY A 76 -13.24 -9.69 6.02
CA GLY A 76 -13.24 -9.83 4.56
C GLY A 76 -14.65 -10.06 4.01
N ARG A 77 -15.42 -10.98 4.61
CA ARG A 77 -16.81 -11.24 4.24
C ARG A 77 -17.72 -10.03 4.43
N GLN A 78 -17.55 -9.30 5.54
CA GLN A 78 -18.32 -8.09 5.81
C GLN A 78 -18.00 -7.00 4.78
N ILE A 79 -16.73 -6.80 4.44
CA ILE A 79 -16.32 -5.84 3.41
C ILE A 79 -16.89 -6.22 2.05
N ASP A 80 -16.78 -7.50 1.64
CA ASP A 80 -17.36 -8.02 0.40
C ASP A 80 -18.87 -7.71 0.33
N ALA A 81 -19.61 -8.02 1.39
CA ALA A 81 -21.04 -7.75 1.46
C ALA A 81 -21.38 -6.26 1.36
N ILE A 82 -20.59 -5.39 2.02
CA ILE A 82 -20.76 -3.93 1.95
C ILE A 82 -20.51 -3.44 0.52
N LEU A 83 -19.45 -3.86 -0.11
CA LEU A 83 -19.11 -3.47 -1.48
C LEU A 83 -20.22 -3.87 -2.47
N ARG A 84 -20.68 -5.12 -2.40
CA ARG A 84 -21.80 -5.62 -3.25
C ARG A 84 -23.10 -4.84 -3.03
N ARG A 85 -23.46 -4.55 -1.77
CA ARG A 85 -24.65 -3.73 -1.45
C ARG A 85 -24.56 -2.31 -1.98
N ASN A 86 -23.35 -1.81 -2.22
CA ASN A 86 -23.10 -0.50 -2.81
C ASN A 86 -22.96 -0.51 -4.34
N GLY A 87 -23.28 -1.65 -4.98
CA GLY A 87 -23.41 -1.78 -6.43
C GLY A 87 -22.15 -2.25 -7.14
N PHE A 88 -21.11 -2.68 -6.42
CA PHE A 88 -19.90 -3.24 -7.04
C PHE A 88 -20.04 -4.75 -7.31
N GLN A 89 -19.45 -5.22 -8.39
CA GLN A 89 -19.06 -6.61 -8.54
C GLN A 89 -17.79 -6.83 -7.74
N VAL A 90 -17.70 -7.94 -6.99
CA VAL A 90 -16.54 -8.19 -6.11
C VAL A 90 -16.01 -9.59 -6.34
N GLU A 91 -14.71 -9.69 -6.55
CA GLU A 91 -13.97 -10.94 -6.54
C GLU A 91 -13.09 -11.00 -5.29
N SER A 92 -13.30 -11.99 -4.44
CA SER A 92 -12.67 -12.07 -3.12
C SER A 92 -11.76 -13.29 -3.03
N VAL A 93 -10.50 -13.09 -2.64
CA VAL A 93 -9.51 -14.18 -2.55
C VAL A 93 -8.78 -14.15 -1.20
N ARG A 94 -8.84 -15.27 -0.45
CA ARG A 94 -8.09 -15.46 0.81
C ARG A 94 -6.62 -15.78 0.55
N CYS A 95 -5.76 -15.44 1.51
CA CYS A 95 -4.30 -15.56 1.36
C CYS A 95 -3.78 -17.00 1.24
N LYS A 96 -4.52 -18.01 1.70
CA LYS A 96 -4.13 -19.44 1.60
C LYS A 96 -4.72 -20.16 0.38
N VAL A 97 -5.06 -19.42 -0.66
CA VAL A 97 -5.57 -19.99 -1.91
C VAL A 97 -4.58 -21.03 -2.48
N GLY A 98 -5.12 -22.13 -3.00
CA GLY A 98 -4.35 -23.25 -3.54
C GLY A 98 -3.83 -24.25 -2.51
N HIS A 99 -3.87 -23.94 -1.21
CA HIS A 99 -3.48 -24.84 -0.10
C HIS A 99 -2.07 -25.43 -0.25
N ILE A 100 -1.12 -24.65 -0.76
CA ILE A 100 0.24 -25.09 -1.08
C ILE A 100 1.08 -25.14 0.19
N ASP A 101 1.89 -26.20 0.36
CA ASP A 101 2.84 -26.29 1.47
C ASP A 101 4.01 -25.31 1.26
N ARG A 102 4.43 -24.63 2.33
CA ARG A 102 5.54 -23.67 2.28
C ARG A 102 6.90 -24.30 1.96
N CYS A 103 7.06 -25.61 2.11
CA CYS A 103 8.27 -26.30 1.68
C CYS A 103 8.50 -26.17 0.16
N THR A 104 7.44 -25.93 -0.63
CA THR A 104 7.53 -25.69 -2.07
C THR A 104 8.43 -24.49 -2.42
N ILE A 105 8.55 -23.53 -1.52
CA ILE A 105 9.45 -22.37 -1.65
C ILE A 105 10.68 -22.45 -0.75
N GLY A 106 11.03 -23.66 -0.29
CA GLY A 106 12.23 -23.91 0.53
C GLY A 106 12.12 -23.48 2.00
N VAL A 107 10.93 -23.15 2.51
CA VAL A 107 10.72 -22.81 3.91
C VAL A 107 10.35 -24.09 4.66
N PRO A 108 11.09 -24.49 5.71
CA PRO A 108 10.74 -25.66 6.53
C PRO A 108 9.30 -25.57 7.03
N SER A 109 8.53 -26.63 6.83
CA SER A 109 7.11 -26.66 7.15
C SER A 109 6.79 -27.88 8.02
N ALA A 110 5.91 -27.67 9.01
CA ALA A 110 5.18 -28.71 9.69
C ALA A 110 3.77 -28.84 9.08
N GLN A 111 3.67 -29.07 7.78
CA GLN A 111 2.42 -29.27 7.03
C GLN A 111 1.41 -28.11 7.15
N LYS A 112 1.87 -26.87 7.04
CA LYS A 112 1.01 -25.69 7.06
C LYS A 112 0.92 -25.06 5.68
N ALA A 113 -0.29 -24.86 5.18
CA ALA A 113 -0.51 -24.10 3.96
C ALA A 113 0.12 -22.72 4.06
N MET A 114 0.88 -22.35 3.03
CA MET A 114 1.46 -21.02 2.92
C MET A 114 0.43 -19.99 2.45
N CYS A 115 0.69 -18.70 2.75
CA CYS A 115 0.03 -17.62 2.05
C CYS A 115 0.55 -17.56 0.61
N ASN A 116 -0.33 -17.32 -0.34
CA ASN A 116 0.00 -17.25 -1.76
C ASN A 116 -0.47 -15.90 -2.36
N PRO A 117 0.20 -14.79 -2.04
CA PRO A 117 -0.20 -13.47 -2.53
C PRO A 117 -0.08 -13.31 -4.04
N ILE A 118 0.82 -14.05 -4.68
CA ILE A 118 0.93 -14.08 -6.13
C ILE A 118 -0.34 -14.67 -6.75
N ALA A 119 -0.79 -15.83 -6.26
CA ALA A 119 -2.04 -16.41 -6.74
C ALA A 119 -3.26 -15.55 -6.43
N GLN A 120 -3.27 -14.82 -5.30
CA GLN A 120 -4.34 -13.84 -5.04
C GLN A 120 -4.37 -12.76 -6.14
N ALA A 121 -3.22 -12.21 -6.51
CA ALA A 121 -3.13 -11.19 -7.54
C ALA A 121 -3.52 -11.75 -8.92
N GLU A 122 -2.98 -12.92 -9.31
CA GLU A 122 -3.26 -13.51 -10.62
C GLU A 122 -4.74 -13.89 -10.79
N LEU A 123 -5.39 -14.43 -9.77
CA LEU A 123 -6.83 -14.71 -9.81
C LEU A 123 -7.67 -13.45 -10.01
N LEU A 124 -7.28 -12.33 -9.38
CA LEU A 124 -7.95 -11.05 -9.58
C LEU A 124 -7.65 -10.45 -10.96
N ASN A 125 -6.43 -10.62 -11.47
CA ASN A 125 -6.07 -10.25 -12.84
C ASN A 125 -6.92 -11.03 -13.88
N GLU A 126 -7.06 -12.35 -13.70
CA GLU A 126 -7.90 -13.22 -14.55
C GLU A 126 -9.38 -12.84 -14.46
N ALA A 127 -9.82 -12.46 -13.28
CA ALA A 127 -11.20 -12.01 -13.06
C ALA A 127 -11.49 -10.65 -13.72
N GLY A 128 -10.48 -9.89 -14.14
CA GLY A 128 -10.65 -8.57 -14.75
C GLY A 128 -11.19 -7.54 -13.76
N THR A 129 -10.60 -7.49 -12.57
CA THR A 129 -10.89 -6.43 -11.58
C THR A 129 -10.28 -5.12 -12.03
N GLU A 130 -10.83 -3.99 -11.61
CA GLU A 130 -10.41 -2.64 -12.04
C GLU A 130 -9.68 -1.86 -10.92
N LEU A 131 -9.89 -2.29 -9.68
CA LEU A 131 -9.18 -1.81 -8.49
C LEU A 131 -9.10 -2.93 -7.47
N ASN A 132 -7.92 -3.20 -6.93
CA ASN A 132 -7.71 -4.24 -5.92
C ASN A 132 -7.54 -3.64 -4.53
N ILE A 133 -8.22 -4.22 -3.54
CA ILE A 133 -8.21 -3.79 -2.13
C ILE A 133 -7.51 -4.84 -1.29
N ILE A 134 -6.45 -4.46 -0.58
CA ILE A 134 -5.74 -5.32 0.37
C ILE A 134 -6.30 -5.12 1.79
N VAL A 135 -6.61 -6.24 2.46
CA VAL A 135 -7.05 -6.24 3.85
C VAL A 135 -6.17 -7.15 4.69
N GLY A 136 -5.23 -6.54 5.40
CA GLY A 136 -4.37 -7.19 6.38
C GLY A 136 -3.49 -8.30 5.84
N LEU A 137 -2.93 -8.19 4.64
CA LEU A 137 -1.86 -9.08 4.20
C LEU A 137 -0.60 -8.84 5.04
N CYS A 138 0.18 -9.88 5.27
CA CYS A 138 1.43 -9.76 6.03
C CYS A 138 2.45 -8.94 5.26
N VAL A 139 3.38 -8.30 5.98
CA VAL A 139 4.53 -7.59 5.39
C VAL A 139 5.30 -8.51 4.43
N GLY A 140 5.60 -8.01 3.24
CA GLY A 140 6.18 -8.80 2.16
C GLY A 140 5.13 -9.54 1.30
N HIS A 141 4.00 -9.99 1.86
CA HIS A 141 2.91 -10.55 1.06
C HIS A 141 2.09 -9.45 0.36
N ASP A 142 1.88 -8.32 1.01
CA ASP A 142 1.34 -7.12 0.39
C ASP A 142 2.25 -6.61 -0.75
N ALA A 143 3.56 -6.57 -0.53
CA ALA A 143 4.53 -6.20 -1.56
C ALA A 143 4.51 -7.15 -2.76
N LEU A 144 4.42 -8.48 -2.53
CA LEU A 144 4.30 -9.46 -3.60
C LEU A 144 2.97 -9.32 -4.35
N PHE A 145 1.87 -9.12 -3.64
CA PHE A 145 0.57 -8.90 -4.26
C PHE A 145 0.58 -7.67 -5.17
N ILE A 146 1.06 -6.53 -4.66
CA ILE A 146 1.16 -5.27 -5.41
C ILE A 146 2.04 -5.45 -6.66
N ARG A 147 3.16 -6.17 -6.52
CA ARG A 147 4.08 -6.43 -7.65
C ARG A 147 3.45 -7.24 -8.77
N HIS A 148 2.50 -8.13 -8.47
CA HIS A 148 1.85 -9.03 -9.44
C HIS A 148 0.46 -8.58 -9.85
N SER A 149 -0.11 -7.57 -9.20
CA SER A 149 -1.37 -6.97 -9.62
C SER A 149 -1.17 -6.15 -10.89
N LYS A 150 -2.03 -6.35 -11.89
CA LYS A 150 -2.07 -5.54 -13.11
C LYS A 150 -2.79 -4.23 -12.88
N GLU A 151 -3.84 -4.29 -12.08
CA GLU A 151 -4.68 -3.14 -11.77
C GLU A 151 -4.20 -2.39 -10.53
N PRO A 152 -4.58 -1.12 -10.37
CA PRO A 152 -4.25 -0.32 -9.19
C PRO A 152 -4.59 -1.03 -7.89
N VAL A 153 -3.76 -0.82 -6.87
CA VAL A 153 -3.94 -1.44 -5.55
C VAL A 153 -4.06 -0.38 -4.48
N THR A 154 -5.05 -0.54 -3.59
CA THR A 154 -5.15 0.25 -2.36
C THR A 154 -5.16 -0.64 -1.12
N VAL A 155 -4.51 -0.19 -0.06
CA VAL A 155 -4.46 -0.92 1.22
C VAL A 155 -5.51 -0.34 2.15
N LEU A 156 -6.53 -1.15 2.50
CA LEU A 156 -7.55 -0.76 3.47
C LEU A 156 -7.03 -0.92 4.90
N ALA A 157 -6.35 -2.04 5.18
CA ALA A 157 -5.70 -2.31 6.46
C ALA A 157 -4.36 -3.02 6.24
N ALA A 158 -3.30 -2.55 6.88
CA ALA A 158 -2.01 -3.23 6.96
C ALA A 158 -2.02 -4.23 8.13
N LYS A 159 -1.38 -5.40 7.96
CA LYS A 159 -1.31 -6.42 9.02
C LYS A 159 -0.45 -5.94 10.18
N ASP A 160 -1.05 -5.94 11.35
CA ASP A 160 -0.35 -5.82 12.61
C ASP A 160 -1.09 -6.61 13.69
N HIS A 161 -0.44 -7.64 14.23
CA HIS A 161 -1.05 -8.48 15.27
C HIS A 161 -0.98 -7.84 16.66
N VAL A 162 -0.03 -6.93 16.89
CA VAL A 162 0.17 -6.27 18.19
C VAL A 162 -0.85 -5.14 18.34
N TYR A 163 -1.05 -4.35 17.30
CA TYR A 163 -1.89 -3.15 17.32
C TYR A 163 -3.18 -3.31 16.51
N ASN A 164 -3.71 -4.51 16.40
CA ASN A 164 -5.00 -4.78 15.76
C ASN A 164 -5.12 -4.14 14.36
N ASN A 165 -4.09 -4.30 13.52
CA ASN A 165 -3.97 -3.73 12.17
C ASN A 165 -3.93 -2.19 12.11
N ALA A 166 -3.45 -1.56 13.19
CA ALA A 166 -3.15 -0.14 13.25
C ALA A 166 -1.63 0.09 13.50
N PRO A 167 -0.75 -0.21 12.53
CA PRO A 167 0.70 -0.29 12.74
C PRO A 167 1.35 1.00 13.23
N LEU A 168 0.75 2.16 13.01
CA LEU A 168 1.28 3.42 13.51
C LEU A 168 1.14 3.59 15.04
N GLU A 169 0.31 2.77 15.69
CA GLU A 169 0.19 2.79 17.14
C GLU A 169 1.50 2.41 17.85
N CYS A 170 2.39 1.65 17.16
CA CYS A 170 3.72 1.32 17.68
C CYS A 170 4.57 2.56 17.99
N LEU A 171 4.31 3.70 17.34
CA LEU A 171 5.07 4.93 17.58
C LEU A 171 4.77 5.58 18.93
N LYS A 172 3.67 5.19 19.59
CA LYS A 172 3.32 5.66 20.93
C LYS A 172 4.14 4.97 22.02
N ASP A 173 4.52 3.71 21.79
CA ASP A 173 5.35 2.92 22.69
C ASP A 173 6.24 1.96 21.89
N MET A 174 7.39 2.43 21.47
CA MET A 174 8.28 1.71 20.56
C MET A 174 9.07 0.58 21.25
N GLN A 175 9.34 0.68 22.54
CA GLN A 175 10.24 -0.23 23.26
C GLN A 175 9.78 -1.71 23.25
N PRO A 176 8.52 -2.04 23.54
CA PRO A 176 8.11 -3.45 23.53
C PRO A 176 7.90 -4.01 22.12
N CYS A 177 7.74 -3.14 21.11
CA CYS A 177 7.34 -3.55 19.77
C CYS A 177 8.49 -3.64 18.79
N LEU A 178 9.60 -2.98 19.08
CA LEU A 178 10.79 -2.91 18.24
C LEU A 178 12.05 -3.45 18.97
N PRO A 179 11.99 -4.62 19.62
CA PRO A 179 13.13 -5.15 20.34
C PRO A 179 14.29 -5.42 19.36
N GLY A 180 15.47 -4.92 19.70
CA GLY A 180 16.67 -5.08 18.87
C GLY A 180 16.77 -4.10 17.69
N PHE A 181 15.81 -3.20 17.49
CA PHE A 181 15.90 -2.11 16.53
C PHE A 181 16.25 -0.79 17.23
N LEU A 182 16.92 0.09 16.50
CA LEU A 182 17.17 1.45 16.96
C LEU A 182 15.87 2.25 16.87
N THR A 183 15.51 2.88 17.97
CA THR A 183 14.31 3.75 18.05
C THR A 183 14.73 5.21 18.21
N LEU A 184 13.84 6.13 17.85
CA LEU A 184 14.08 7.56 18.04
C LEU A 184 14.14 7.87 19.55
N THR A 185 15.23 8.49 19.99
CA THR A 185 15.36 9.05 21.34
C THR A 185 14.98 10.53 21.30
N GLU A 186 14.62 11.12 22.46
CA GLU A 186 14.27 12.55 22.54
C GLU A 186 15.40 13.45 22.01
N GLN A 187 16.64 13.04 22.15
CA GLN A 187 17.80 13.80 21.69
C GLN A 187 17.95 13.82 20.15
N ASN A 188 17.39 12.84 19.44
CA ASN A 188 17.46 12.75 17.99
C ASN A 188 16.27 13.44 17.29
N ARG A 189 15.23 13.82 18.04
CA ARG A 189 14.03 14.46 17.47
C ARG A 189 14.28 15.88 16.92
N THR A 190 15.31 16.58 17.36
CA THR A 190 15.55 17.98 17.00
C THR A 190 16.35 18.20 15.72
N ALA A 191 17.07 17.18 15.23
CA ALA A 191 17.96 17.32 14.05
C ALA A 191 17.36 16.76 12.74
N GLU A 192 16.45 15.81 12.83
CA GLU A 192 15.96 15.04 11.68
C GLU A 192 14.47 15.29 11.33
N ASP A 193 13.78 16.14 12.10
CA ASP A 193 12.37 16.46 11.91
C ASP A 193 12.07 17.28 10.63
N SER A 194 13.04 17.56 9.79
CA SER A 194 12.76 18.13 8.49
C SER A 194 12.45 17.00 7.48
N LEU A 195 11.32 17.08 6.85
CA LEU A 195 10.89 16.20 5.74
C LEU A 195 11.99 16.03 4.67
N CYS A 196 12.88 17.02 4.53
CA CYS A 196 14.04 16.99 3.65
C CYS A 196 15.17 16.05 4.12
N GLY A 197 15.37 15.87 5.42
CA GLY A 197 16.37 14.91 5.92
C GLY A 197 16.03 13.47 5.60
N ALA A 198 14.74 13.11 5.68
CA ALA A 198 14.25 11.79 5.31
C ALA A 198 14.38 11.53 3.80
N ILE A 199 14.13 12.53 2.96
CA ILE A 199 14.27 12.44 1.49
C ILE A 199 15.74 12.27 1.10
N GLN A 200 16.66 12.99 1.75
CA GLN A 200 18.09 12.88 1.50
C GLN A 200 18.63 11.49 1.87
N ALA A 201 18.16 10.89 2.95
CA ALA A 201 18.52 9.52 3.34
C ALA A 201 18.05 8.48 2.31
N VAL A 202 16.87 8.66 1.73
CA VAL A 202 16.34 7.78 0.67
C VAL A 202 17.13 7.93 -0.63
N GLU A 203 17.56 9.16 -0.98
CA GLU A 203 18.42 9.40 -2.16
C GLU A 203 19.79 8.74 -2.00
N ASP A 204 20.39 8.81 -0.82
CA ASP A 204 21.70 8.20 -0.55
C ASP A 204 21.65 6.66 -0.61
N ILE A 205 20.55 6.05 -0.15
CA ILE A 205 20.28 4.61 -0.30
C ILE A 205 20.11 4.25 -1.78
N SER A 206 19.37 5.05 -2.53
CA SER A 206 19.16 4.84 -3.97
C SER A 206 20.46 4.92 -4.77
N ARG A 207 21.33 5.89 -4.45
CA ARG A 207 22.64 6.06 -5.10
C ARG A 207 23.59 4.90 -4.78
N ARG A 208 23.61 4.37 -3.56
CA ARG A 208 24.43 3.20 -3.20
C ARG A 208 23.98 1.96 -3.96
N ASN A 209 22.69 1.71 -4.05
CA ASN A 209 22.13 0.57 -4.77
C ASN A 209 22.37 0.62 -6.29
N VAL A 210 22.50 1.81 -6.88
CA VAL A 210 22.84 1.99 -8.31
C VAL A 210 24.34 1.78 -8.57
N SER A 211 25.21 2.15 -7.63
CA SER A 211 26.66 1.93 -7.76
C SER A 211 27.04 0.45 -7.64
N GLU A 212 26.35 -0.30 -6.79
CA GLU A 212 26.58 -1.74 -6.60
C GLU A 212 26.08 -2.60 -7.78
N ARG A 213 25.10 -2.12 -8.55
CA ARG A 213 24.60 -2.83 -9.75
C ARG A 213 25.45 -2.64 -11.01
N LYS A 214 26.51 -1.82 -10.97
CA LYS A 214 27.44 -1.62 -12.09
C LYS A 214 28.71 -2.48 -12.03
N ILE A 215 28.82 -3.39 -11.06
CA ILE A 215 29.93 -4.32 -10.92
C ILE A 215 29.37 -5.75 -10.98
N VAL A 216 28.88 -6.13 -12.15
CA VAL A 216 28.78 -7.54 -12.61
C VAL A 216 28.84 -7.52 -14.13
#